data_c4bc4abbf65e13e211fcb998fc044242
#
_entry.id   c4bc4abbf65e13e211fcb998fc044242
#
_cell.length_a   1.000
_cell.length_b   1.000
_cell.length_c   1.000
_cell.angle_alpha   90.00
_cell.angle_beta   90.00
_cell.angle_gamma   90.00
#
_symmetry.space_group_name_H-M   'P 1'
#
loop_
_entity.id
_entity.type
_entity.pdbx_description
1 polymer ?
#
loop_
_entity_poly.entity_id
_entity_poly.type
_entity_poly.pdbx_seq_one_letter_code
_entity_poly.pdbx_strand_id
1 'polypeptide(L)' 'MKIAVIDDERPARSELKYQLSELLPDAEILEGDSGAAALDLAGEEKFDLFFLDINLEDI' A
#
# COMPACT_ATOMS: atom_id res chain seq x y z
N MET A 1 -7.86 11.54 0.30
CA MET A 1 -7.94 10.09 0.10
C MET A 1 -6.70 9.43 0.70
N LYS A 2 -6.88 8.36 1.42
CA LYS A 2 -5.77 7.62 2.04
C LYS A 2 -5.66 6.25 1.39
N ILE A 3 -4.46 5.90 0.92
CA ILE A 3 -4.21 4.69 0.15
C ILE A 3 -3.08 3.89 0.78
N ALA A 4 -3.26 2.58 0.91
CA ALA A 4 -2.20 1.68 1.35
C ALA A 4 -1.71 0.87 0.16
N VAL A 5 -0.40 0.74 0.03
CA VAL A 5 0.25 -0.07 -1.01
C VAL A 5 1.08 -1.13 -0.33
N ILE A 6 0.68 -2.39 -0.48
CA ILE A 6 1.32 -3.52 0.20
C ILE A 6 1.92 -4.45 -0.85
N ASP A 7 3.23 -4.57 -0.82
CA ASP A 7 3.98 -5.41 -1.76
C ASP A 7 5.32 -5.73 -1.13
N ASP A 8 5.72 -6.99 -1.16
CA ASP A 8 6.99 -7.42 -0.60
C ASP A 8 8.19 -7.08 -1.50
N GLU A 9 7.93 -6.71 -2.75
CA GLU A 9 8.97 -6.29 -3.67
C GLU A 9 9.05 -4.77 -3.71
N ARG A 10 10.15 -4.23 -3.23
CA ARG A 10 10.31 -2.78 -3.14
C ARG A 10 10.22 -2.05 -4.49
N PRO A 11 10.84 -2.57 -5.57
CA PRO A 11 10.73 -1.86 -6.85
C PRO A 11 9.30 -1.77 -7.37
N ALA A 12 8.51 -2.84 -7.24
CA ALA A 12 7.12 -2.83 -7.67
C ALA A 12 6.29 -1.89 -6.80
N ARG A 13 6.53 -1.90 -5.50
CA ARG A 13 5.82 -1.04 -4.56
C ARG A 13 6.12 0.43 -4.85
N SER A 14 7.38 0.77 -5.09
CA SER A 14 7.81 2.14 -5.37
C SER A 14 7.21 2.64 -6.67
N GLU A 15 7.17 1.79 -7.69
CA GLU A 15 6.59 2.16 -8.98
C GLU A 15 5.10 2.44 -8.87
N LEU A 16 4.38 1.58 -8.15
CA LEU A 16 2.95 1.79 -7.97
C LEU A 16 2.68 3.07 -7.17
N LYS A 17 3.46 3.30 -6.13
CA LYS A 17 3.33 4.51 -5.35
C LYS A 17 3.57 5.75 -6.20
N TYR A 18 4.57 5.70 -7.06
CA TYR A 18 4.87 6.81 -7.97
C TYR A 18 3.69 7.08 -8.91
N GLN A 19 3.17 6.03 -9.54
CA GLN A 19 2.04 6.18 -10.46
C GLN A 19 0.80 6.73 -9.75
N LEU A 20 0.53 6.25 -8.55
CA LEU A 20 -0.61 6.75 -7.77
C LEU A 20 -0.44 8.21 -7.38
N SER A 21 0.78 8.62 -7.02
CA SER A 21 1.01 10.02 -6.66
C SER A 21 0.88 10.95 -7.85
N GLU A 22 1.16 10.46 -9.07
CA GLU A 22 0.93 11.24 -10.27
C GLU A 22 -0.55 11.39 -10.60
N LEU A 23 -1.32 10.30 -10.43
CA LEU A 23 -2.76 10.30 -10.73
C LEU A 23 -3.57 11.00 -9.65
N LEU A 24 -3.16 10.87 -8.39
CA LEU A 24 -3.88 11.37 -7.23
C LEU A 24 -2.93 12.17 -6.34
N PRO A 25 -2.53 13.37 -6.78
CA PRO A 25 -1.48 14.13 -6.07
C PRO A 25 -1.86 14.53 -4.65
N ASP A 26 -3.14 14.59 -4.32
CA ASP A 26 -3.58 14.95 -2.97
C ASP A 26 -3.76 13.74 -2.06
N ALA A 27 -3.54 12.53 -2.56
CA ALA A 27 -3.70 11.32 -1.76
C ALA A 27 -2.51 11.12 -0.83
N GLU A 28 -2.79 10.63 0.38
CA GLU A 28 -1.76 10.19 1.30
C GLU A 28 -1.53 8.70 1.05
N ILE A 29 -0.29 8.33 0.74
CA ILE A 29 0.05 6.96 0.37
C ILE A 29 0.97 6.37 1.42
N LEU A 30 0.55 5.26 2.01
CA LEU A 30 1.31 4.54 3.02
C LEU A 30 1.73 3.19 2.45
N GLU A 31 2.91 2.72 2.83
CA GLU A 31 3.47 1.49 2.29
C GLU A 31 3.63 0.42 3.35
N GLY A 32 3.50 -0.83 2.93
CA GLY A 32 3.80 -1.98 3.75
C GLY A 32 4.46 -3.05 2.89
N ASP A 33 5.23 -3.92 3.53
CA ASP A 33 5.99 -4.95 2.82
C ASP A 33 5.52 -6.37 3.14
N SER A 34 4.43 -6.51 3.87
CA SER A 34 3.93 -7.82 4.28
C SER A 34 2.46 -7.77 4.63
N GLY A 35 1.84 -8.93 4.75
CA GLY A 35 0.47 -9.02 5.23
C GLY A 35 0.33 -8.52 6.65
N ALA A 36 1.33 -8.78 7.50
CA ALA A 36 1.34 -8.26 8.86
C ALA A 36 1.33 -6.73 8.87
N ALA A 37 2.13 -6.10 8.01
CA ALA A 37 2.13 -4.64 7.88
C ALA A 37 0.78 -4.12 7.40
N ALA A 38 0.12 -4.84 6.48
CA ALA A 38 -1.21 -4.46 6.01
C ALA A 38 -2.23 -4.48 7.14
N LEU A 39 -2.19 -5.52 7.97
CA LEU A 39 -3.10 -5.63 9.11
C LEU A 39 -2.85 -4.51 10.13
N ASP A 40 -1.60 -4.19 10.40
CA ASP A 40 -1.26 -3.10 11.31
C ASP A 40 -1.80 -1.78 10.80
N LEU A 41 -1.60 -1.48 9.53
CA LEU A 41 -2.11 -0.25 8.94
C LEU A 41 -3.63 -0.19 8.99
N ALA A 42 -4.29 -1.28 8.63
CA ALA A 42 -5.75 -1.34 8.65
C ALA A 42 -6.31 -1.14 10.05
N GLY A 43 -5.58 -1.59 11.07
CA GLY A 43 -5.99 -1.42 12.46
C GLY A 43 -5.78 -0.02 13.01
N GLU A 44 -4.83 0.72 12.47
CA GLU A 44 -4.47 2.04 12.98
C GLU A 44 -5.24 3.18 12.31
N GLU A 45 -5.58 3.02 11.04
CA GLU A 45 -6.17 4.10 10.25
C GLU A 45 -7.23 3.57 9.30
N LYS A 46 -8.12 4.45 8.87
CA LYS A 46 -9.10 4.13 7.83
C LYS A 46 -8.51 4.46 6.48
N PHE A 47 -8.52 3.49 5.58
CA PHE A 47 -8.06 3.68 4.23
C PHE A 47 -9.22 3.65 3.24
N ASP A 48 -9.11 4.46 2.19
CA ASP A 48 -10.08 4.46 1.10
C ASP A 48 -9.79 3.34 0.11
N LEU A 49 -8.50 3.05 -0.09
CA LEU A 49 -8.06 2.01 -1.02
C LEU A 49 -6.90 1.21 -0.43
N PHE A 50 -6.88 -0.09 -0.71
CA PHE A 50 -5.77 -0.97 -0.40
C PHE A 50 -5.33 -1.67 -1.67
N PHE A 51 -4.08 -1.48 -2.04
CA PHE A 51 -3.46 -2.26 -3.13
C PHE A 51 -2.64 -3.36 -2.47
N LEU A 52 -3.06 -4.60 -2.64
CA LEU A 52 -2.46 -5.74 -1.96
C LEU A 52 -1.93 -6.73 -2.99
N ASP A 53 -0.65 -7.04 -2.90
CA ASP A 53 -0.04 -8.06 -3.74
C ASP A 53 -0.55 -9.44 -3.29
N ILE A 54 -1.20 -10.15 -4.19
CA ILE A 54 -1.78 -11.47 -3.87
C ILE A 54 -0.73 -12.55 -3.64
N ASN A 55 0.53 -12.26 -3.92
CA ASN A 55 1.63 -13.20 -3.76
C ASN A 55 2.42 -13.02 -2.46
N LEU A 56 1.87 -12.25 -1.50
CA LEU A 56 2.51 -12.09 -0.19
C LEU A 56 2.57 -13.43 0.52
N GLU A 57 3.75 -13.77 1.04
CA GLU A 57 3.98 -15.08 1.66
C GLU A 57 3.25 -15.28 2.97
N ASP A 58 2.97 -14.20 3.70
CA ASP A 58 2.35 -14.27 5.03
C ASP A 58 0.84 -14.08 5.03
N ILE A 59 0.25 -14.15 3.85
CA ILE A 59 -1.22 -14.08 3.71
C ILE A 59 -1.79 -15.40 3.25
#